data_5d01cc7637e40a6f0c34ac5b24485baf
#
_entry.id   5d01cc7637e40a6f0c34ac5b24485baf
#
_cell.length_a   1.000
_cell.length_b   1.000
_cell.length_c   1.000
_cell.angle_alpha   90.00
_cell.angle_beta   90.00
_cell.angle_gamma   90.00
#
_symmetry.space_group_name_H-M   'P 1'
#
loop_
_entity.id
_entity.type
_entity.pdbx_description
1 polymer ?
#
loop_
_entity_poly.entity_id
_entity_poly.type
_entity_poly.pdbx_seq_one_letter_code
_entity_poly.pdbx_strand_id
1 'polypeptide(L)'
;MLQRPMVPQQTQQDGDDREPRLWRPDSEREALSRVNAHAVPPPGTTVEGGEFQGPLYELWGASMRTEAIRAALSATTPAQLRARLMLPTASDRAAWADVDRSTIEAIGRDAERERGTPWADLLASAFARYVRDGDRRQYEKALSQRQDRLTRAVVMAAATDTSHEPAGGWLDEAADGAILLCEQSTWSLPAHDDAHARRGFVLSDAESPYVDLWAGEIVAQLAVADHVLGERWDESWPGVRERIRLEAERRVFTPFERRDDFWWLGYWRDVNNWNPWILSNVVLAAVLLIDDTQRLAEIVGRALESLDRYVATLPDDGAIDEGVAYWWNGAARMLECLDVVARVTDGALDAGAVPVIREVLRFPLRMQLDADWYVNVADGWARSSGRQPWQVPFRWGRRWGDDAVVAWASGGRRPGGPVAFPDGGLPRLVRALADTDWRDAVPARPPLPARTWLPSVQVLVARARAGSPEG
;
A
#
# COMPACT_ATOMS: atom_id res chain seq x y z
N MET A 1 23.33 -11.88 -55.39
CA MET A 1 24.59 -11.70 -54.67
C MET A 1 24.56 -10.33 -53.97
N LEU A 2 24.24 -10.25 -52.71
CA LEU A 2 24.47 -9.13 -51.83
C LEU A 2 24.61 -9.68 -50.41
N GLN A 3 25.79 -9.47 -49.84
CA GLN A 3 26.27 -9.95 -48.55
C GLN A 3 25.54 -9.33 -47.39
N ARG A 4 25.18 -10.15 -46.39
CA ARG A 4 24.77 -9.73 -45.06
C ARG A 4 26.03 -9.33 -44.24
N PRO A 5 26.00 -8.27 -43.41
CA PRO A 5 27.08 -8.00 -42.50
C PRO A 5 27.01 -8.94 -41.28
N MET A 6 28.18 -9.45 -40.88
CA MET A 6 28.40 -10.26 -39.67
C MET A 6 28.29 -9.41 -38.41
N VAL A 7 27.61 -9.97 -37.41
CA VAL A 7 27.63 -9.51 -36.03
C VAL A 7 28.88 -10.07 -35.34
N PRO A 8 29.66 -9.29 -34.58
CA PRO A 8 30.84 -9.81 -33.86
C PRO A 8 30.38 -10.68 -32.67
N GLN A 9 30.94 -11.88 -32.59
CA GLN A 9 30.92 -12.72 -31.39
C GLN A 9 31.72 -12.08 -30.29
N GLN A 10 31.13 -11.85 -29.13
CA GLN A 10 31.86 -11.56 -27.90
C GLN A 10 32.50 -12.84 -27.38
N THR A 11 33.81 -12.79 -27.27
CA THR A 11 34.64 -13.80 -26.66
C THR A 11 34.29 -13.99 -25.19
N GLN A 12 33.96 -15.23 -24.85
CA GLN A 12 34.01 -15.76 -23.49
C GLN A 12 35.48 -15.71 -23.00
N GLN A 13 35.69 -15.03 -21.90
CA GLN A 13 36.92 -15.19 -21.12
C GLN A 13 36.64 -16.05 -19.90
N ASP A 14 37.53 -17.04 -19.80
CA ASP A 14 37.56 -18.11 -18.82
C ASP A 14 37.77 -17.65 -17.37
N GLY A 15 37.23 -18.45 -16.47
CA GLY A 15 37.95 -18.89 -15.29
C GLY A 15 37.66 -18.19 -14.00
N ASP A 16 36.64 -18.68 -13.25
CA ASP A 16 36.80 -18.91 -11.82
C ASP A 16 36.05 -20.19 -11.46
N ASP A 17 36.76 -21.31 -11.46
CA ASP A 17 36.36 -22.61 -10.93
C ASP A 17 36.27 -22.52 -9.38
N ARG A 18 35.27 -21.84 -8.87
CA ARG A 18 34.78 -22.08 -7.51
C ARG A 18 33.58 -22.98 -7.62
N GLU A 19 33.76 -24.23 -7.20
CA GLU A 19 32.63 -25.15 -6.98
C GLU A 19 31.49 -24.41 -6.28
N PRO A 20 30.25 -24.49 -6.78
CA PRO A 20 29.12 -23.94 -6.07
C PRO A 20 29.06 -24.66 -4.71
N ARG A 21 29.20 -23.92 -3.62
CA ARG A 21 29.03 -24.45 -2.27
C ARG A 21 27.67 -25.15 -2.23
N LEU A 22 27.72 -26.47 -2.22
CA LEU A 22 26.54 -27.31 -2.04
C LEU A 22 25.81 -26.83 -0.77
N TRP A 23 24.67 -26.25 -0.99
CA TRP A 23 23.75 -25.79 0.01
C TRP A 23 23.43 -26.94 0.97
N ARG A 24 23.62 -26.73 2.28
CA ARG A 24 23.32 -27.75 3.31
C ARG A 24 21.93 -27.49 3.86
N PRO A 25 21.01 -28.48 3.80
CA PRO A 25 19.62 -28.33 4.27
C PRO A 25 19.48 -27.82 5.72
N ASP A 26 20.44 -28.10 6.59
CA ASP A 26 20.38 -27.72 8.00
C ASP A 26 20.65 -26.22 8.23
N SER A 27 21.46 -25.57 7.39
CA SER A 27 21.76 -24.15 7.52
C SER A 27 20.62 -23.23 7.05
N GLU A 28 19.78 -23.70 6.11
CA GLU A 28 18.59 -22.97 5.69
C GLU A 28 17.40 -23.18 6.61
N ARG A 29 17.22 -24.37 7.18
CA ARG A 29 16.23 -24.58 8.24
C ARG A 29 16.50 -23.66 9.43
N GLU A 30 17.76 -23.44 9.79
CA GLU A 30 18.14 -22.45 10.80
C GLU A 30 17.89 -21.00 10.34
N ALA A 31 18.17 -20.67 9.07
CA ALA A 31 17.92 -19.32 8.54
C ALA A 31 16.42 -19.03 8.44
N LEU A 32 15.62 -19.97 7.93
CA LEU A 32 14.16 -19.86 7.87
C LEU A 32 13.53 -19.83 9.27
N SER A 33 14.08 -20.61 10.22
CA SER A 33 13.68 -20.54 11.63
C SER A 33 13.99 -19.18 12.25
N ARG A 34 15.10 -18.55 11.88
CA ARG A 34 15.47 -17.20 12.38
C ARG A 34 14.57 -16.11 11.79
N VAL A 35 14.22 -16.16 10.51
CA VAL A 35 13.31 -15.20 9.89
C VAL A 35 11.92 -15.27 10.51
N ASN A 36 11.40 -16.48 10.73
CA ASN A 36 10.09 -16.68 11.35
C ASN A 36 10.10 -16.52 12.89
N ALA A 37 11.26 -16.71 13.56
CA ALA A 37 11.39 -16.50 15.01
C ALA A 37 11.19 -15.01 15.40
N HIS A 38 11.31 -14.09 14.46
CA HIS A 38 11.02 -12.67 14.71
C HIS A 38 9.53 -12.33 14.63
N ALA A 39 8.68 -13.23 14.16
CA ALA A 39 7.24 -13.01 14.03
C ALA A 39 6.45 -13.32 15.30
N VAL A 40 7.06 -13.98 16.29
CA VAL A 40 6.42 -14.41 17.54
C VAL A 40 7.13 -13.75 18.72
N PRO A 41 6.39 -13.22 19.72
CA PRO A 41 7.00 -12.67 20.92
C PRO A 41 7.90 -13.72 21.61
N PRO A 42 9.06 -13.31 22.15
CA PRO A 42 9.88 -14.21 22.97
C PRO A 42 9.10 -14.81 24.16
N PRO A 43 9.39 -16.04 24.58
CA PRO A 43 8.74 -16.63 25.74
C PRO A 43 8.85 -15.72 26.98
N GLY A 44 7.71 -15.45 27.63
CA GLY A 44 7.66 -14.59 28.81
C GLY A 44 7.53 -13.09 28.49
N THR A 45 7.42 -12.70 27.23
CA THR A 45 7.10 -11.31 26.85
C THR A 45 5.65 -11.02 27.24
N THR A 46 5.43 -10.01 28.07
CA THR A 46 4.10 -9.46 28.30
C THR A 46 3.75 -8.62 27.08
N VAL A 47 2.76 -9.07 26.31
CA VAL A 47 2.24 -8.36 25.15
C VAL A 47 0.95 -7.68 25.60
N GLU A 48 1.07 -6.46 26.09
CA GLU A 48 -0.07 -5.63 26.45
C GLU A 48 0.02 -4.32 25.67
N GLY A 49 -1.06 -3.92 25.00
CA GLY A 49 -1.23 -2.57 24.50
C GLY A 49 -1.31 -1.63 25.69
N GLY A 50 -0.21 -0.95 26.02
CA GLY A 50 -0.18 0.08 27.05
C GLY A 50 -0.46 1.46 26.47
N GLU A 51 -0.84 2.45 27.31
CA GLU A 51 -0.94 3.86 26.89
C GLU A 51 0.44 4.33 26.41
N PHE A 52 0.64 4.32 25.08
CA PHE A 52 1.82 4.89 24.46
C PHE A 52 1.58 6.38 24.19
N GLN A 53 2.58 7.20 24.45
CA GLN A 53 2.50 8.65 24.27
C GLN A 53 3.60 9.08 23.29
N GLY A 54 3.34 8.97 22.00
CA GLY A 54 4.21 9.46 20.94
C GLY A 54 3.75 10.80 20.38
N PRO A 55 4.33 11.25 19.27
CA PRO A 55 4.08 12.58 18.69
C PRO A 55 2.61 12.86 18.32
N LEU A 56 1.83 11.83 17.93
CA LEU A 56 0.41 12.00 17.67
C LEU A 56 -0.36 12.16 18.97
N TYR A 57 -0.03 11.39 20.00
CA TYR A 57 -0.64 11.55 21.32
C TYR A 57 -0.29 12.89 21.96
N GLU A 58 0.95 13.35 21.82
CA GLU A 58 1.36 14.69 22.30
C GLU A 58 0.54 15.81 21.65
N LEU A 59 0.19 15.65 20.35
CA LEU A 59 -0.65 16.62 19.63
C LEU A 59 -2.12 16.54 20.03
N TRP A 60 -2.68 15.34 20.12
CA TRP A 60 -4.13 15.13 20.24
C TRP A 60 -4.61 14.78 21.65
N GLY A 61 -3.75 14.23 22.49
CA GLY A 61 -4.04 13.85 23.86
C GLY A 61 -5.28 12.95 23.95
N ALA A 62 -6.23 13.38 24.80
CA ALA A 62 -7.47 12.64 25.02
C ALA A 62 -8.35 12.46 23.76
N SER A 63 -8.11 13.21 22.68
CA SER A 63 -8.85 13.07 21.43
C SER A 63 -8.53 11.76 20.71
N MET A 64 -7.43 11.08 21.04
CA MET A 64 -7.11 9.73 20.55
C MET A 64 -7.89 8.63 21.29
N ARG A 65 -8.60 8.93 22.37
CA ARG A 65 -9.40 7.93 23.07
C ARG A 65 -10.61 7.53 22.25
N THR A 66 -10.98 6.27 22.36
CA THR A 66 -12.12 5.69 21.61
C THR A 66 -13.39 6.51 21.72
N GLU A 67 -13.71 7.03 22.93
CA GLU A 67 -14.92 7.83 23.16
C GLU A 67 -14.92 9.15 22.36
N ALA A 68 -13.75 9.82 22.28
CA ALA A 68 -13.62 11.07 21.53
C ALA A 68 -13.68 10.79 20.02
N ILE A 69 -13.03 9.74 19.55
CA ILE A 69 -13.12 9.29 18.14
C ILE A 69 -14.55 8.92 17.81
N ARG A 70 -15.24 8.13 18.65
CA ARG A 70 -16.64 7.77 18.47
C ARG A 70 -17.54 9.01 18.40
N ALA A 71 -17.32 9.99 19.26
CA ALA A 71 -18.10 11.24 19.24
C ALA A 71 -17.93 11.98 17.90
N ALA A 72 -16.69 12.07 17.38
CA ALA A 72 -16.41 12.68 16.08
C ALA A 72 -17.06 11.90 14.90
N LEU A 73 -17.00 10.57 14.94
CA LEU A 73 -17.61 9.71 13.90
C LEU A 73 -19.13 9.70 13.96
N SER A 74 -19.73 9.70 15.16
CA SER A 74 -21.18 9.66 15.37
C SER A 74 -21.90 10.97 15.02
N ALA A 75 -21.15 12.03 14.73
CA ALA A 75 -21.73 13.30 14.27
C ALA A 75 -22.38 13.17 12.87
N THR A 76 -22.13 12.07 12.16
CA THR A 76 -22.61 11.82 10.79
C THR A 76 -23.06 10.36 10.62
N THR A 77 -23.79 10.10 9.53
CA THR A 77 -24.14 8.73 9.15
C THR A 77 -22.95 8.00 8.50
N PRO A 78 -22.93 6.64 8.48
CA PRO A 78 -21.90 5.87 7.76
C PRO A 78 -21.77 6.28 6.28
N ALA A 79 -22.86 6.58 5.60
CA ALA A 79 -22.83 7.05 4.21
C ALA A 79 -22.11 8.41 4.07
N GLN A 80 -22.37 9.34 5.01
CA GLN A 80 -21.69 10.63 5.03
C GLN A 80 -20.20 10.50 5.37
N LEU A 81 -19.81 9.55 6.26
CA LEU A 81 -18.41 9.27 6.53
C LEU A 81 -17.69 8.79 5.26
N ARG A 82 -18.31 7.88 4.51
CA ARG A 82 -17.75 7.39 3.23
C ARG A 82 -17.65 8.50 2.19
N ALA A 83 -18.65 9.38 2.10
CA ALA A 83 -18.63 10.53 1.20
C ALA A 83 -17.46 11.49 1.48
N ARG A 84 -17.01 11.64 2.74
CA ARG A 84 -15.81 12.45 3.10
C ARG A 84 -14.52 11.91 2.50
N LEU A 85 -14.46 10.61 2.13
CA LEU A 85 -13.29 10.03 1.47
C LEU A 85 -13.11 10.54 0.04
N MET A 86 -14.18 11.11 -0.57
CA MET A 86 -14.19 11.61 -1.95
C MET A 86 -13.82 10.51 -2.97
N LEU A 87 -14.27 9.30 -2.72
CA LEU A 87 -14.16 8.17 -3.66
C LEU A 87 -15.46 8.09 -4.46
N PRO A 88 -15.44 8.22 -5.80
CA PRO A 88 -16.66 8.14 -6.61
C PRO A 88 -17.18 6.71 -6.65
N THR A 89 -18.51 6.54 -6.53
CA THR A 89 -19.18 5.28 -6.87
C THR A 89 -19.37 5.18 -8.39
N ALA A 90 -19.61 3.97 -8.91
CA ALA A 90 -19.88 3.79 -10.34
C ALA A 90 -21.13 4.54 -10.82
N SER A 91 -22.06 4.88 -9.92
CA SER A 91 -23.26 5.67 -10.22
C SER A 91 -22.95 7.18 -10.39
N ASP A 92 -21.83 7.66 -9.87
CA ASP A 92 -21.38 9.04 -10.10
C ASP A 92 -20.79 9.18 -11.50
N ARG A 93 -21.68 9.19 -12.50
CA ARG A 93 -21.28 9.25 -13.91
C ARG A 93 -20.53 10.53 -14.28
N ALA A 94 -20.79 11.63 -13.56
CA ALA A 94 -20.12 12.90 -13.78
C ALA A 94 -18.63 12.80 -13.38
N ALA A 95 -18.35 12.24 -12.20
CA ALA A 95 -16.97 12.03 -11.75
C ALA A 95 -16.22 11.11 -12.71
N TRP A 96 -16.81 9.99 -13.14
CA TRP A 96 -16.17 9.06 -14.08
C TRP A 96 -16.00 9.60 -15.49
N ALA A 97 -16.86 10.52 -15.94
CA ALA A 97 -16.68 11.20 -17.22
C ALA A 97 -15.55 12.24 -17.19
N ASP A 98 -15.20 12.76 -16.01
CA ASP A 98 -14.16 13.77 -15.80
C ASP A 98 -12.77 13.18 -15.47
N VAL A 99 -12.63 11.84 -15.33
CA VAL A 99 -11.32 11.22 -15.07
C VAL A 99 -10.36 11.35 -16.27
N ASP A 100 -9.06 11.26 -15.98
CA ASP A 100 -8.03 11.30 -17.01
C ASP A 100 -8.19 10.18 -18.04
N ARG A 101 -8.53 10.59 -19.27
CA ARG A 101 -8.79 9.66 -20.36
C ARG A 101 -7.58 8.80 -20.72
N SER A 102 -6.37 9.36 -20.67
CA SER A 102 -5.15 8.61 -21.01
C SER A 102 -4.89 7.47 -20.03
N THR A 103 -5.25 7.67 -18.76
CA THR A 103 -5.17 6.64 -17.72
C THR A 103 -6.20 5.52 -17.98
N ILE A 104 -7.46 5.86 -18.26
CA ILE A 104 -8.50 4.86 -18.55
C ILE A 104 -8.16 4.06 -19.80
N GLU A 105 -7.68 4.71 -20.87
CA GLU A 105 -7.25 4.01 -22.10
C GLU A 105 -6.05 3.07 -21.86
N ALA A 106 -5.10 3.47 -21.00
CA ALA A 106 -3.96 2.62 -20.65
C ALA A 106 -4.42 1.38 -19.86
N ILE A 107 -5.28 1.58 -18.86
CA ILE A 107 -5.86 0.49 -18.06
C ILE A 107 -6.69 -0.44 -18.96
N GLY A 108 -7.54 0.12 -19.84
CA GLY A 108 -8.41 -0.63 -20.74
C GLY A 108 -7.64 -1.55 -21.68
N ARG A 109 -6.50 -1.09 -22.21
CA ARG A 109 -5.65 -1.95 -23.08
C ARG A 109 -5.12 -3.18 -22.37
N ASP A 110 -4.75 -3.05 -21.09
CA ASP A 110 -4.25 -4.17 -20.29
C ASP A 110 -5.41 -5.09 -19.87
N ALA A 111 -6.51 -4.50 -19.43
CA ALA A 111 -7.73 -5.22 -19.05
C ALA A 111 -8.31 -6.07 -20.20
N GLU A 112 -8.38 -5.52 -21.42
CA GLU A 112 -8.89 -6.25 -22.59
C GLU A 112 -8.02 -7.47 -22.95
N ARG A 113 -6.71 -7.43 -22.69
CA ARG A 113 -5.84 -8.60 -22.91
C ARG A 113 -6.08 -9.72 -21.90
N GLU A 114 -6.60 -9.40 -20.74
CA GLU A 114 -6.86 -10.36 -19.66
C GLU A 114 -8.28 -10.88 -19.67
N ARG A 115 -9.25 -10.09 -20.12
CA ARG A 115 -10.66 -10.45 -20.14
C ARG A 115 -10.91 -11.75 -20.90
N GLY A 116 -11.68 -12.67 -20.29
CA GLY A 116 -11.97 -13.98 -20.86
C GLY A 116 -10.82 -14.98 -20.81
N THR A 117 -9.64 -14.61 -20.29
CA THR A 117 -8.57 -15.57 -20.02
C THR A 117 -8.74 -16.22 -18.63
N PRO A 118 -8.16 -17.40 -18.37
CA PRO A 118 -8.18 -18.01 -17.04
C PRO A 118 -7.53 -17.09 -16.00
N TRP A 119 -8.11 -17.03 -14.80
CA TRP A 119 -7.49 -16.39 -13.65
C TRP A 119 -6.32 -17.23 -13.12
N ALA A 120 -5.33 -16.57 -12.51
CA ALA A 120 -4.17 -17.24 -11.95
C ALA A 120 -4.56 -18.18 -10.79
N ASP A 121 -4.02 -19.40 -10.77
CA ASP A 121 -4.26 -20.37 -9.70
C ASP A 121 -3.35 -20.14 -8.49
N LEU A 122 -3.95 -20.15 -7.28
CA LEU A 122 -3.24 -20.08 -6.00
C LEU A 122 -3.18 -21.46 -5.36
N LEU A 123 -2.19 -22.26 -5.79
CA LEU A 123 -2.07 -23.66 -5.38
C LEU A 123 -1.41 -23.78 -4.00
N ALA A 124 -1.95 -24.68 -3.16
CA ALA A 124 -1.35 -25.03 -1.87
C ALA A 124 0.10 -25.50 -1.99
N SER A 125 0.43 -26.21 -3.07
CA SER A 125 1.80 -26.67 -3.35
C SER A 125 2.76 -25.49 -3.60
N ALA A 126 2.30 -24.43 -4.26
CA ALA A 126 3.09 -23.22 -4.50
C ALA A 126 3.30 -22.41 -3.20
N PHE A 127 2.26 -22.31 -2.35
CA PHE A 127 2.38 -21.70 -1.01
C PHE A 127 3.40 -22.44 -0.16
N ALA A 128 3.31 -23.78 -0.12
CA ALA A 128 4.16 -24.65 0.68
C ALA A 128 5.65 -24.61 0.30
N ARG A 129 5.99 -24.12 -0.90
CA ARG A 129 7.39 -24.03 -1.36
C ARG A 129 8.24 -23.14 -0.48
N TYR A 130 7.68 -22.05 0.07
CA TYR A 130 8.46 -21.20 0.97
C TYR A 130 9.03 -22.00 2.17
N VAL A 131 8.21 -22.82 2.80
CA VAL A 131 8.65 -23.67 3.95
C VAL A 131 9.56 -24.81 3.50
N ARG A 132 9.40 -25.33 2.26
CA ARG A 132 10.10 -26.51 1.77
C ARG A 132 11.44 -26.20 1.12
N ASP A 133 11.51 -25.12 0.32
CA ASP A 133 12.67 -24.81 -0.52
C ASP A 133 12.97 -23.30 -0.63
N GLY A 134 12.29 -22.44 0.15
CA GLY A 134 12.50 -21.00 0.18
C GLY A 134 11.88 -20.22 -0.99
N ASP A 135 11.24 -20.89 -1.96
CA ASP A 135 10.61 -20.18 -3.08
C ASP A 135 9.24 -19.59 -2.70
N ARG A 136 9.17 -18.27 -2.72
CA ARG A 136 7.95 -17.49 -2.50
C ARG A 136 7.36 -16.92 -3.79
N ARG A 137 8.19 -16.79 -4.83
CA ARG A 137 7.90 -15.97 -6.02
C ARG A 137 6.72 -16.49 -6.83
N GLN A 138 6.56 -17.81 -6.95
CA GLN A 138 5.49 -18.40 -7.75
C GLN A 138 4.11 -18.02 -7.19
N TYR A 139 3.92 -18.16 -5.88
CA TYR A 139 2.65 -17.84 -5.21
C TYR A 139 2.37 -16.34 -5.24
N GLU A 140 3.36 -15.53 -4.86
CA GLU A 140 3.24 -14.07 -4.82
C GLU A 140 2.92 -13.47 -6.17
N LYS A 141 3.55 -13.96 -7.24
CA LYS A 141 3.25 -13.52 -8.61
C LYS A 141 1.79 -13.83 -8.99
N ALA A 142 1.30 -15.04 -8.69
CA ALA A 142 -0.07 -15.42 -9.00
C ALA A 142 -1.09 -14.57 -8.21
N LEU A 143 -0.79 -14.27 -6.95
CA LEU A 143 -1.62 -13.41 -6.12
C LEU A 143 -1.65 -11.97 -6.65
N SER A 144 -0.48 -11.39 -6.96
CA SER A 144 -0.41 -10.05 -7.54
C SER A 144 -1.16 -9.96 -8.87
N GLN A 145 -1.07 -10.98 -9.72
CA GLN A 145 -1.85 -11.03 -10.97
C GLN A 145 -3.36 -10.97 -10.73
N ARG A 146 -3.89 -11.66 -9.70
CA ARG A 146 -5.32 -11.56 -9.34
C ARG A 146 -5.69 -10.14 -8.89
N GLN A 147 -4.89 -9.54 -8.01
CA GLN A 147 -5.15 -8.19 -7.51
C GLN A 147 -5.09 -7.14 -8.63
N ASP A 148 -4.08 -7.21 -9.48
CA ASP A 148 -3.92 -6.28 -10.60
C ASP A 148 -5.08 -6.38 -11.59
N ARG A 149 -5.51 -7.60 -11.91
CA ARG A 149 -6.63 -7.86 -12.82
C ARG A 149 -7.94 -7.36 -12.21
N LEU A 150 -8.22 -7.64 -10.92
CA LEU A 150 -9.39 -7.09 -10.23
C LEU A 150 -9.36 -5.56 -10.22
N THR A 151 -8.20 -4.94 -9.94
CA THR A 151 -8.05 -3.47 -9.97
C THR A 151 -8.48 -2.91 -11.32
N ARG A 152 -8.00 -3.50 -12.42
CA ARG A 152 -8.38 -3.07 -13.78
C ARG A 152 -9.86 -3.30 -14.07
N ALA A 153 -10.40 -4.46 -13.71
CA ALA A 153 -11.81 -4.78 -13.93
C ALA A 153 -12.75 -3.81 -13.21
N VAL A 154 -12.46 -3.48 -11.92
CA VAL A 154 -13.26 -2.52 -11.14
C VAL A 154 -13.25 -1.13 -11.80
N VAL A 155 -12.08 -0.64 -12.21
CA VAL A 155 -11.98 0.67 -12.86
C VAL A 155 -12.71 0.67 -14.20
N MET A 156 -12.58 -0.37 -15.01
CA MET A 156 -13.28 -0.48 -16.29
C MET A 156 -14.80 -0.59 -16.10
N ALA A 157 -15.26 -1.40 -15.13
CA ALA A 157 -16.69 -1.47 -14.80
C ALA A 157 -17.26 -0.13 -14.34
N ALA A 158 -16.47 0.66 -13.58
CA ALA A 158 -16.92 1.99 -13.13
C ALA A 158 -16.86 3.05 -14.22
N ALA A 159 -15.82 3.05 -15.05
CA ALA A 159 -15.61 4.06 -16.09
C ALA A 159 -16.52 3.89 -17.30
N THR A 160 -16.91 2.64 -17.63
CA THR A 160 -17.78 2.35 -18.78
C THR A 160 -19.26 2.43 -18.38
N ASP A 161 -20.12 2.74 -19.35
CA ASP A 161 -21.57 2.59 -19.18
C ASP A 161 -21.94 1.12 -19.40
N THR A 162 -22.16 0.42 -18.30
CA THR A 162 -22.45 -1.02 -18.30
C THR A 162 -23.96 -1.31 -18.27
N SER A 163 -24.84 -0.31 -18.41
CA SER A 163 -26.29 -0.48 -18.33
C SER A 163 -26.85 -1.49 -19.37
N HIS A 164 -26.07 -1.81 -20.40
CA HIS A 164 -26.42 -2.78 -21.44
C HIS A 164 -25.25 -3.74 -21.76
N GLU A 165 -24.34 -3.95 -20.80
CA GLU A 165 -23.19 -4.81 -21.02
C GLU A 165 -23.66 -6.29 -21.12
N PRO A 166 -23.24 -7.03 -22.15
CA PRO A 166 -23.57 -8.45 -22.26
C PRO A 166 -22.87 -9.28 -21.18
N ALA A 167 -23.34 -10.50 -20.95
CA ALA A 167 -22.66 -11.46 -20.08
C ALA A 167 -21.17 -11.59 -20.46
N GLY A 168 -20.29 -11.63 -19.45
CA GLY A 168 -18.83 -11.59 -19.62
C GLY A 168 -18.25 -10.17 -19.74
N GLY A 169 -19.01 -9.15 -19.33
CA GLY A 169 -18.56 -7.76 -19.24
C GLY A 169 -17.65 -7.46 -18.04
N TRP A 170 -17.33 -6.18 -17.87
CA TRP A 170 -16.43 -5.75 -16.80
C TRP A 170 -16.97 -5.95 -15.39
N LEU A 171 -18.31 -5.90 -15.24
CA LEU A 171 -18.94 -6.14 -13.95
C LEU A 171 -18.84 -7.60 -13.52
N ASP A 172 -18.98 -8.54 -14.47
CA ASP A 172 -18.80 -9.97 -14.26
C ASP A 172 -17.32 -10.26 -13.91
N GLU A 173 -16.40 -9.68 -14.67
CA GLU A 173 -14.96 -9.81 -14.45
C GLU A 173 -14.55 -9.30 -13.05
N ALA A 174 -15.13 -8.19 -12.59
CA ALA A 174 -14.88 -7.65 -11.26
C ALA A 174 -15.51 -8.53 -10.15
N ALA A 175 -16.69 -9.10 -10.38
CA ALA A 175 -17.32 -10.03 -9.45
C ALA A 175 -16.50 -11.33 -9.32
N ASP A 176 -16.07 -11.90 -10.43
CA ASP A 176 -15.21 -13.10 -10.46
C ASP A 176 -13.92 -12.84 -9.65
N GLY A 177 -13.24 -11.74 -9.92
CA GLY A 177 -12.00 -11.39 -9.21
C GLY A 177 -12.21 -11.19 -7.72
N ALA A 178 -13.29 -10.52 -7.30
CA ALA A 178 -13.62 -10.31 -5.90
C ALA A 178 -13.90 -11.65 -5.18
N ILE A 179 -14.71 -12.53 -5.79
CA ILE A 179 -15.02 -13.85 -5.23
C ILE A 179 -13.77 -14.73 -5.18
N LEU A 180 -12.91 -14.73 -6.21
CA LEU A 180 -11.67 -15.50 -6.20
C LEU A 180 -10.70 -15.05 -5.09
N LEU A 181 -10.67 -13.75 -4.73
CA LEU A 181 -9.92 -13.29 -3.56
C LEU A 181 -10.57 -13.73 -2.25
N CYS A 182 -11.90 -13.74 -2.17
CA CYS A 182 -12.63 -14.24 -1.00
C CYS A 182 -12.45 -15.75 -0.79
N GLU A 183 -12.34 -16.53 -1.85
CA GLU A 183 -12.25 -18.01 -1.79
C GLU A 183 -10.83 -18.53 -1.54
N GLN A 184 -9.79 -17.72 -1.76
CA GLN A 184 -8.42 -18.19 -1.52
C GLN A 184 -8.18 -18.57 -0.05
N SER A 185 -7.28 -19.52 0.18
CA SER A 185 -7.04 -20.12 1.51
C SER A 185 -6.57 -19.10 2.54
N THR A 186 -5.75 -18.15 2.13
CA THR A 186 -5.21 -17.07 2.96
C THR A 186 -4.98 -15.80 2.16
N TRP A 187 -4.99 -14.66 2.85
CA TRP A 187 -4.57 -13.37 2.27
C TRP A 187 -3.11 -13.05 2.57
N SER A 188 -2.49 -13.76 3.53
CA SER A 188 -1.06 -13.60 3.84
C SER A 188 -0.16 -14.24 2.80
N LEU A 189 1.02 -13.64 2.62
CA LEU A 189 2.08 -14.24 1.83
C LEU A 189 2.75 -15.39 2.57
N PRO A 190 3.27 -16.41 1.85
CA PRO A 190 3.94 -17.55 2.47
C PRO A 190 5.10 -17.16 3.40
N ALA A 191 5.85 -16.12 3.03
CA ALA A 191 7.01 -15.65 3.79
C ALA A 191 6.65 -14.80 5.03
N HIS A 192 5.39 -14.37 5.14
CA HIS A 192 4.93 -13.48 6.20
C HIS A 192 4.08 -14.22 7.25
N ASP A 193 3.52 -15.36 6.87
CA ASP A 193 2.59 -16.13 7.71
C ASP A 193 3.30 -16.75 8.92
N ASP A 194 2.70 -16.66 10.09
CA ASP A 194 3.26 -17.13 11.35
C ASP A 194 2.87 -18.58 11.72
N ALA A 195 2.00 -19.23 10.92
CA ALA A 195 1.47 -20.55 11.24
C ALA A 195 2.55 -21.62 11.34
N HIS A 196 3.62 -21.52 10.54
CA HIS A 196 4.74 -22.44 10.63
C HIS A 196 5.50 -22.29 11.95
N ALA A 197 5.81 -21.08 12.35
CA ALA A 197 6.52 -20.79 13.60
C ALA A 197 5.70 -21.17 14.84
N ARG A 198 4.38 -20.90 14.82
CA ARG A 198 3.49 -21.17 15.96
C ARG A 198 3.02 -22.62 16.06
N ARG A 199 2.75 -23.29 14.95
CA ARG A 199 2.05 -24.59 14.91
C ARG A 199 2.76 -25.64 14.05
N GLY A 200 3.87 -25.32 13.39
CA GLY A 200 4.56 -26.20 12.44
C GLY A 200 3.76 -26.46 11.15
N PHE A 201 2.76 -25.64 10.85
CA PHE A 201 1.94 -25.81 9.65
C PHE A 201 2.71 -25.37 8.41
N VAL A 202 2.48 -26.05 7.30
CA VAL A 202 3.02 -25.68 5.98
C VAL A 202 2.10 -24.72 5.24
N LEU A 203 0.84 -24.67 5.64
CA LEU A 203 -0.18 -23.76 5.14
C LEU A 203 -0.61 -22.82 6.26
N SER A 204 -1.25 -21.72 5.88
CA SER A 204 -1.82 -20.76 6.84
C SER A 204 -2.82 -21.40 7.80
N ASP A 205 -2.88 -20.85 9.00
CA ASP A 205 -3.86 -21.22 10.01
C ASP A 205 -5.19 -20.51 9.74
N ALA A 206 -6.18 -21.26 9.26
CA ALA A 206 -7.50 -20.70 8.93
C ALA A 206 -8.32 -20.27 10.18
N GLU A 207 -8.00 -20.80 11.37
CA GLU A 207 -8.64 -20.44 12.64
C GLU A 207 -8.04 -19.16 13.25
N SER A 208 -6.78 -18.88 12.94
CA SER A 208 -6.06 -17.71 13.44
C SER A 208 -5.27 -17.04 12.31
N PRO A 209 -5.95 -16.39 11.37
CA PRO A 209 -5.32 -15.76 10.23
C PRO A 209 -4.27 -14.71 10.65
N TYR A 210 -3.19 -14.63 9.88
CA TYR A 210 -2.18 -13.59 10.06
C TYR A 210 -2.51 -12.37 9.22
N VAL A 211 -2.48 -11.18 9.82
CA VAL A 211 -2.66 -9.93 9.10
C VAL A 211 -1.28 -9.38 8.72
N ASP A 212 -0.89 -9.63 7.48
CA ASP A 212 0.34 -9.11 6.88
C ASP A 212 0.08 -7.94 5.92
N LEU A 213 1.09 -7.52 5.17
CA LEU A 213 1.00 -6.47 4.17
C LEU A 213 -0.08 -6.77 3.13
N TRP A 214 -0.13 -8.02 2.63
CA TRP A 214 -1.07 -8.42 1.59
C TRP A 214 -2.49 -8.60 2.08
N ALA A 215 -2.68 -9.09 3.29
CA ALA A 215 -4.00 -9.12 3.92
C ALA A 215 -4.57 -7.70 4.04
N GLY A 216 -3.71 -6.73 4.41
CA GLY A 216 -4.05 -5.31 4.37
C GLY A 216 -4.42 -4.82 2.97
N GLU A 217 -3.60 -5.10 1.95
CA GLU A 217 -3.89 -4.68 0.57
C GLU A 217 -5.18 -5.29 0.03
N ILE A 218 -5.44 -6.57 0.28
CA ILE A 218 -6.63 -7.25 -0.23
C ILE A 218 -7.90 -6.72 0.44
N VAL A 219 -7.90 -6.52 1.77
CA VAL A 219 -9.09 -5.98 2.44
C VAL A 219 -9.42 -4.57 1.96
N ALA A 220 -8.42 -3.72 1.76
CA ALA A 220 -8.64 -2.37 1.24
C ALA A 220 -9.09 -2.39 -0.23
N GLN A 221 -8.52 -3.27 -1.05
CA GLN A 221 -8.94 -3.46 -2.43
C GLN A 221 -10.40 -3.89 -2.53
N LEU A 222 -10.81 -4.91 -1.76
CA LEU A 222 -12.18 -5.39 -1.73
C LEU A 222 -13.14 -4.34 -1.17
N ALA A 223 -12.74 -3.59 -0.14
CA ALA A 223 -13.54 -2.53 0.44
C ALA A 223 -13.79 -1.38 -0.56
N VAL A 224 -12.76 -0.99 -1.32
CA VAL A 224 -12.91 0.03 -2.37
C VAL A 224 -13.73 -0.51 -3.54
N ALA A 225 -13.57 -1.79 -3.92
CA ALA A 225 -14.39 -2.41 -4.94
C ALA A 225 -15.89 -2.45 -4.53
N ASP A 226 -16.17 -2.82 -3.26
CA ASP A 226 -17.52 -2.78 -2.67
C ASP A 226 -18.11 -1.36 -2.68
N HIS A 227 -17.29 -0.35 -2.36
CA HIS A 227 -17.76 1.04 -2.40
C HIS A 227 -18.02 1.53 -3.83
N VAL A 228 -17.13 1.22 -4.75
CA VAL A 228 -17.22 1.69 -6.14
C VAL A 228 -18.35 1.01 -6.90
N LEU A 229 -18.47 -0.32 -6.79
CA LEU A 229 -19.40 -1.13 -7.58
C LEU A 229 -20.61 -1.63 -6.80
N GLY A 230 -20.72 -1.31 -5.50
CA GLY A 230 -21.70 -1.93 -4.59
C GLY A 230 -23.13 -1.88 -5.08
N GLU A 231 -23.63 -0.73 -5.54
CA GLU A 231 -25.00 -0.59 -6.05
C GLU A 231 -25.25 -1.50 -7.26
N ARG A 232 -24.29 -1.59 -8.19
CA ARG A 232 -24.38 -2.47 -9.36
C ARG A 232 -24.30 -3.94 -8.99
N TRP A 233 -23.52 -4.30 -7.98
CA TRP A 233 -23.45 -5.66 -7.47
C TRP A 233 -24.73 -6.06 -6.73
N ASP A 234 -25.37 -5.14 -5.98
CA ASP A 234 -26.65 -5.42 -5.36
C ASP A 234 -27.74 -5.76 -6.40
N GLU A 235 -27.69 -5.13 -7.57
CA GLU A 235 -28.63 -5.37 -8.67
C GLU A 235 -28.33 -6.66 -9.45
N SER A 236 -27.04 -6.90 -9.80
CA SER A 236 -26.65 -7.95 -10.76
C SER A 236 -26.00 -9.17 -10.11
N TRP A 237 -25.34 -8.98 -8.96
CA TRP A 237 -24.56 -10.00 -8.26
C TRP A 237 -24.84 -10.00 -6.74
N PRO A 238 -26.12 -10.16 -6.32
CA PRO A 238 -26.48 -10.17 -4.90
C PRO A 238 -25.70 -11.27 -4.16
N GLY A 239 -25.11 -10.92 -3.00
CA GLY A 239 -24.27 -11.81 -2.19
C GLY A 239 -22.77 -11.57 -2.31
N VAL A 240 -22.28 -10.85 -3.33
CA VAL A 240 -20.85 -10.50 -3.44
C VAL A 240 -20.42 -9.61 -2.27
N ARG A 241 -21.21 -8.61 -1.94
CA ARG A 241 -20.92 -7.65 -0.85
C ARG A 241 -20.91 -8.32 0.52
N GLU A 242 -21.87 -9.19 0.79
CA GLU A 242 -21.93 -9.98 2.02
C GLU A 242 -20.71 -10.89 2.14
N ARG A 243 -20.28 -11.50 1.02
CA ARG A 243 -19.09 -12.34 1.03
C ARG A 243 -17.82 -11.52 1.30
N ILE A 244 -17.67 -10.34 0.73
CA ILE A 244 -16.55 -9.43 1.00
C ILE A 244 -16.50 -9.08 2.50
N ARG A 245 -17.65 -8.69 3.09
CA ARG A 245 -17.73 -8.36 4.52
C ARG A 245 -17.40 -9.53 5.42
N LEU A 246 -17.91 -10.72 5.11
CA LEU A 246 -17.63 -11.95 5.85
C LEU A 246 -16.11 -12.26 5.86
N GLU A 247 -15.46 -12.17 4.71
CA GLU A 247 -14.02 -12.50 4.63
C GLU A 247 -13.15 -11.38 5.23
N ALA A 248 -13.53 -10.11 5.08
CA ALA A 248 -12.84 -8.99 5.74
C ALA A 248 -12.92 -9.13 7.27
N GLU A 249 -14.10 -9.48 7.78
CA GLU A 249 -14.33 -9.74 9.19
C GLU A 249 -13.44 -10.87 9.72
N ARG A 250 -13.50 -12.02 9.07
CA ARG A 250 -12.84 -13.22 9.51
C ARG A 250 -11.31 -13.14 9.41
N ARG A 251 -10.80 -12.47 8.37
CA ARG A 251 -9.36 -12.50 8.03
C ARG A 251 -8.59 -11.28 8.51
N VAL A 252 -9.28 -10.15 8.72
CA VAL A 252 -8.59 -8.89 9.07
C VAL A 252 -9.16 -8.26 10.32
N PHE A 253 -10.45 -7.91 10.38
CA PHE A 253 -10.97 -7.12 11.49
C PHE A 253 -10.96 -7.89 12.80
N THR A 254 -11.53 -9.09 12.87
CA THR A 254 -11.49 -9.91 14.09
C THR A 254 -10.07 -10.25 14.54
N PRO A 255 -9.12 -10.68 13.68
CA PRO A 255 -7.73 -10.85 14.08
C PRO A 255 -7.07 -9.56 14.56
N PHE A 256 -7.29 -8.44 13.87
CA PHE A 256 -6.74 -7.14 14.25
C PHE A 256 -7.22 -6.69 15.63
N GLU A 257 -8.50 -6.91 15.97
CA GLU A 257 -9.07 -6.54 17.26
C GLU A 257 -8.62 -7.45 18.42
N ARG A 258 -8.31 -8.72 18.13
CA ARG A 258 -8.09 -9.75 19.17
C ARG A 258 -6.64 -10.14 19.40
N ARG A 259 -5.75 -9.91 18.44
CA ARG A 259 -4.35 -10.35 18.51
C ARG A 259 -3.43 -9.17 18.80
N ASP A 260 -2.72 -9.23 19.93
CA ASP A 260 -1.70 -8.26 20.32
C ASP A 260 -0.29 -8.72 19.94
N ASP A 261 -0.17 -9.97 19.48
CA ASP A 261 1.10 -10.58 19.12
C ASP A 261 1.63 -10.26 17.72
N PHE A 262 0.87 -9.49 16.91
CA PHE A 262 1.41 -8.97 15.66
C PHE A 262 2.57 -8.01 15.94
N TRP A 263 3.78 -8.40 15.54
CA TRP A 263 4.97 -7.61 15.84
C TRP A 263 4.90 -6.18 15.29
N TRP A 264 4.26 -6.00 14.14
CA TRP A 264 4.13 -4.69 13.49
C TRP A 264 3.19 -3.73 14.22
N LEU A 265 2.46 -4.16 15.24
CA LEU A 265 1.73 -3.26 16.15
C LEU A 265 2.67 -2.43 17.03
N GLY A 266 3.90 -2.90 17.28
CA GLY A 266 4.88 -2.20 18.09
C GLY A 266 4.70 -2.38 19.59
N TYR A 267 3.90 -3.36 20.05
CA TYR A 267 3.64 -3.57 21.48
C TYR A 267 4.80 -4.24 22.21
N TRP A 268 5.68 -4.94 21.49
CA TRP A 268 6.78 -5.69 22.07
C TRP A 268 8.12 -5.57 21.33
N ARG A 269 8.15 -4.85 20.22
CA ARG A 269 9.37 -4.52 19.48
C ARG A 269 9.18 -3.28 18.62
N ASP A 270 10.28 -2.70 18.15
CA ASP A 270 10.25 -1.57 17.23
C ASP A 270 9.55 -1.93 15.92
N VAL A 271 8.88 -0.96 15.37
CA VAL A 271 8.11 -1.06 14.12
C VAL A 271 8.91 -0.51 12.94
N ASN A 272 8.56 -0.97 11.75
CA ASN A 272 9.05 -0.43 10.49
C ASN A 272 7.89 -0.09 9.54
N ASN A 273 8.15 -0.04 8.24
CA ASN A 273 7.17 0.25 7.20
C ASN A 273 5.91 -0.66 7.20
N TRP A 274 5.97 -1.86 7.75
CA TRP A 274 4.80 -2.73 7.86
C TRP A 274 3.66 -2.09 8.64
N ASN A 275 4.00 -1.38 9.70
CA ASN A 275 3.01 -0.72 10.55
C ASN A 275 2.11 0.23 9.75
N PRO A 276 2.60 1.32 9.15
CA PRO A 276 1.74 2.24 8.41
C PRO A 276 1.15 1.61 7.15
N TRP A 277 1.84 0.65 6.53
CA TRP A 277 1.33 -0.04 5.35
C TRP A 277 0.06 -0.85 5.67
N ILE A 278 0.08 -1.66 6.72
CA ILE A 278 -1.09 -2.43 7.15
C ILE A 278 -2.18 -1.50 7.68
N LEU A 279 -1.83 -0.58 8.59
CA LEU A 279 -2.79 0.27 9.26
C LEU A 279 -3.56 1.19 8.31
N SER A 280 -2.90 1.76 7.29
CA SER A 280 -3.58 2.59 6.29
C SER A 280 -4.67 1.83 5.55
N ASN A 281 -4.41 0.58 5.22
CA ASN A 281 -5.33 -0.31 4.53
C ASN A 281 -6.48 -0.76 5.46
N VAL A 282 -6.17 -1.15 6.70
CA VAL A 282 -7.16 -1.58 7.69
C VAL A 282 -8.13 -0.43 8.03
N VAL A 283 -7.61 0.79 8.28
CA VAL A 283 -8.44 1.96 8.58
C VAL A 283 -9.35 2.32 7.41
N LEU A 284 -8.82 2.35 6.18
CA LEU A 284 -9.62 2.62 5.00
C LEU A 284 -10.73 1.58 4.82
N ALA A 285 -10.40 0.29 4.94
CA ALA A 285 -11.37 -0.79 4.82
C ALA A 285 -12.43 -0.73 5.93
N ALA A 286 -12.03 -0.42 7.18
CA ALA A 286 -12.98 -0.28 8.29
C ALA A 286 -14.00 0.85 8.05
N VAL A 287 -13.55 2.02 7.60
CA VAL A 287 -14.46 3.14 7.26
C VAL A 287 -15.44 2.77 6.16
N LEU A 288 -15.01 1.95 5.18
CA LEU A 288 -15.85 1.56 4.06
C LEU A 288 -16.84 0.41 4.38
N LEU A 289 -16.43 -0.53 5.24
CA LEU A 289 -17.21 -1.77 5.46
C LEU A 289 -17.95 -1.85 6.80
N ILE A 290 -17.55 -1.06 7.81
CA ILE A 290 -18.13 -1.13 9.16
C ILE A 290 -19.12 0.03 9.36
N ASP A 291 -20.37 -0.31 9.68
CA ASP A 291 -21.43 0.67 9.96
C ASP A 291 -21.56 1.01 11.45
N ASP A 292 -21.13 0.10 12.35
CA ASP A 292 -21.11 0.33 13.79
C ASP A 292 -20.03 1.35 14.16
N THR A 293 -20.44 2.55 14.51
CA THR A 293 -19.53 3.66 14.85
C THR A 293 -18.72 3.43 16.13
N GLN A 294 -19.24 2.65 17.08
CA GLN A 294 -18.47 2.28 18.28
C GLN A 294 -17.30 1.39 17.89
N ARG A 295 -17.58 0.33 17.17
CA ARG A 295 -16.55 -0.60 16.71
C ARG A 295 -15.55 0.07 15.75
N LEU A 296 -16.04 0.92 14.85
CA LEU A 296 -15.15 1.71 13.97
C LEU A 296 -14.20 2.60 14.79
N ALA A 297 -14.69 3.24 15.87
CA ALA A 297 -13.84 4.05 16.75
C ALA A 297 -12.81 3.21 17.49
N GLU A 298 -13.13 1.99 17.90
CA GLU A 298 -12.20 1.05 18.54
C GLU A 298 -11.07 0.65 17.59
N ILE A 299 -11.42 0.29 16.35
CA ILE A 299 -10.42 -0.05 15.31
C ILE A 299 -9.54 1.14 14.97
N VAL A 300 -10.12 2.34 14.78
CA VAL A 300 -9.36 3.56 14.47
C VAL A 300 -8.46 3.94 15.65
N GLY A 301 -8.97 3.88 16.89
CA GLY A 301 -8.18 4.17 18.08
C GLY A 301 -6.97 3.26 18.23
N ARG A 302 -7.19 1.95 18.08
CA ARG A 302 -6.11 0.95 18.09
C ARG A 302 -5.09 1.18 16.97
N ALA A 303 -5.56 1.51 15.78
CA ALA A 303 -4.70 1.80 14.65
C ALA A 303 -3.84 3.06 14.89
N LEU A 304 -4.43 4.11 15.47
CA LEU A 304 -3.72 5.35 15.77
C LEU A 304 -2.68 5.17 16.89
N GLU A 305 -2.98 4.41 17.93
CA GLU A 305 -2.02 4.07 18.98
C GLU A 305 -0.80 3.32 18.40
N SER A 306 -1.06 2.37 17.54
CA SER A 306 0.02 1.62 16.85
C SER A 306 0.78 2.50 15.85
N LEU A 307 0.10 3.37 15.11
CA LEU A 307 0.72 4.30 14.16
C LEU A 307 1.60 5.35 14.86
N ASP A 308 1.20 5.79 16.05
CA ASP A 308 1.98 6.73 16.86
C ASP A 308 3.36 6.17 17.23
N ARG A 309 3.45 4.85 17.45
CA ARG A 309 4.73 4.13 17.65
C ARG A 309 5.63 4.24 16.43
N TYR A 310 5.06 4.13 15.22
CA TYR A 310 5.83 4.35 14.00
C TYR A 310 6.28 5.80 13.85
N VAL A 311 5.39 6.76 14.09
CA VAL A 311 5.77 8.19 14.05
C VAL A 311 6.89 8.51 15.02
N ALA A 312 6.90 7.88 16.20
CA ALA A 312 7.94 8.04 17.20
C ALA A 312 9.31 7.44 16.80
N THR A 313 9.35 6.50 15.84
CA THR A 313 10.64 5.99 15.31
C THR A 313 11.27 6.90 14.27
N LEU A 314 10.53 7.86 13.73
CA LEU A 314 11.04 8.75 12.68
C LEU A 314 12.04 9.74 13.27
N PRO A 315 13.23 9.87 12.68
CA PRO A 315 14.22 10.86 13.13
C PRO A 315 13.79 12.28 12.77
N ASP A 316 14.31 13.27 13.51
CA ASP A 316 13.97 14.70 13.34
C ASP A 316 14.21 15.23 11.92
N ASP A 317 15.13 14.64 11.17
CA ASP A 317 15.40 14.98 9.77
C ASP A 317 14.46 14.28 8.77
N GLY A 318 13.58 13.41 9.26
CA GLY A 318 12.59 12.68 8.47
C GLY A 318 13.17 11.60 7.55
N ALA A 319 14.42 11.21 7.73
CA ALA A 319 15.03 10.19 6.89
C ALA A 319 14.41 8.80 7.14
N ILE A 320 14.33 8.01 6.07
CA ILE A 320 13.94 6.60 6.11
C ILE A 320 15.19 5.77 5.84
N ASP A 321 15.57 4.94 6.80
CA ASP A 321 16.77 4.11 6.75
C ASP A 321 16.74 3.06 5.63
N GLU A 322 15.56 2.56 5.26
CA GLU A 322 15.37 1.66 4.12
C GLU A 322 15.42 2.37 2.75
N GLY A 323 15.56 3.71 2.72
CA GLY A 323 15.68 4.49 1.51
C GLY A 323 14.36 4.87 0.83
N VAL A 324 14.49 5.54 -0.34
CA VAL A 324 13.34 6.13 -1.05
C VAL A 324 12.35 5.08 -1.56
N ALA A 325 12.78 3.86 -1.85
CA ALA A 325 11.88 2.81 -2.32
C ALA A 325 10.81 2.46 -1.29
N TYR A 326 11.21 2.29 -0.03
CA TYR A 326 10.28 1.96 1.05
C TYR A 326 9.52 3.16 1.62
N TRP A 327 9.97 4.39 1.34
CA TRP A 327 9.21 5.59 1.69
C TRP A 327 7.77 5.54 1.14
N TRP A 328 7.57 5.01 -0.08
CA TRP A 328 6.25 4.89 -0.71
C TRP A 328 5.30 3.94 0.02
N ASN A 329 5.84 2.95 0.71
CA ASN A 329 5.06 1.94 1.43
C ASN A 329 5.15 2.06 2.97
N GLY A 330 5.99 2.96 3.47
CA GLY A 330 6.05 3.35 4.87
C GLY A 330 5.44 4.73 5.09
N ALA A 331 6.23 5.78 4.91
CA ALA A 331 5.83 7.16 5.20
C ALA A 331 4.62 7.63 4.36
N ALA A 332 4.57 7.31 3.05
CA ALA A 332 3.41 7.68 2.24
C ALA A 332 2.14 6.95 2.69
N ARG A 333 2.22 5.70 3.16
CA ARG A 333 1.09 4.99 3.75
C ARG A 333 0.64 5.62 5.08
N MET A 334 1.57 6.07 5.92
CA MET A 334 1.26 6.87 7.11
C MET A 334 0.47 8.13 6.72
N LEU A 335 0.95 8.87 5.72
CA LEU A 335 0.26 10.07 5.22
C LEU A 335 -1.15 9.77 4.71
N GLU A 336 -1.35 8.65 4.02
CA GLU A 336 -2.67 8.20 3.55
C GLU A 336 -3.59 7.83 4.71
N CYS A 337 -3.09 7.14 5.74
CA CYS A 337 -3.83 6.82 6.94
C CYS A 337 -4.31 8.09 7.66
N LEU A 338 -3.39 9.02 7.90
CA LEU A 338 -3.68 10.31 8.55
C LEU A 338 -4.66 11.18 7.74
N ASP A 339 -4.60 11.15 6.40
CA ASP A 339 -5.58 11.84 5.55
C ASP A 339 -6.99 11.24 5.70
N VAL A 340 -7.11 9.90 5.74
CA VAL A 340 -8.40 9.23 5.99
C VAL A 340 -8.96 9.62 7.34
N VAL A 341 -8.16 9.52 8.39
CA VAL A 341 -8.58 9.86 9.77
C VAL A 341 -9.00 11.32 9.87
N ALA A 342 -8.21 12.25 9.35
CA ALA A 342 -8.57 13.68 9.37
C ALA A 342 -9.90 13.94 8.64
N ARG A 343 -10.15 13.30 7.49
CA ARG A 343 -11.40 13.45 6.74
C ARG A 343 -12.60 12.93 7.49
N VAL A 344 -12.53 11.69 8.01
CA VAL A 344 -13.69 11.09 8.67
C VAL A 344 -14.00 11.73 10.01
N THR A 345 -13.01 12.34 10.67
CA THR A 345 -13.19 13.10 11.92
C THR A 345 -13.40 14.61 11.69
N ASP A 346 -13.64 15.05 10.46
CA ASP A 346 -13.85 16.47 10.11
C ASP A 346 -12.71 17.40 10.58
N GLY A 347 -11.48 16.92 10.50
CA GLY A 347 -10.29 17.66 10.92
C GLY A 347 -9.98 17.59 12.43
N ALA A 348 -10.82 16.95 13.25
CA ALA A 348 -10.56 16.85 14.68
C ALA A 348 -9.23 16.12 15.00
N LEU A 349 -8.84 15.17 14.16
CA LEU A 349 -7.56 14.46 14.24
C LEU A 349 -6.69 14.78 13.00
N ASP A 350 -6.27 16.04 12.91
CA ASP A 350 -5.35 16.52 11.89
C ASP A 350 -3.90 16.48 12.42
N ALA A 351 -3.04 15.68 11.78
CA ALA A 351 -1.63 15.53 12.15
C ALA A 351 -0.70 16.58 11.51
N GLY A 352 -1.24 17.57 10.80
CA GLY A 352 -0.46 18.55 10.05
C GLY A 352 0.48 19.42 10.90
N ALA A 353 0.29 19.46 12.22
CA ALA A 353 1.14 20.19 13.15
C ALA A 353 2.32 19.37 13.71
N VAL A 354 2.40 18.06 13.45
CA VAL A 354 3.52 17.22 13.91
C VAL A 354 4.76 17.47 13.04
N PRO A 355 5.86 18.03 13.59
CA PRO A 355 6.99 18.52 12.77
C PRO A 355 7.66 17.42 11.93
N VAL A 356 7.87 16.24 12.51
CA VAL A 356 8.56 15.13 11.81
C VAL A 356 7.79 14.65 10.58
N ILE A 357 6.45 14.79 10.54
CA ILE A 357 5.64 14.41 9.37
C ILE A 357 5.98 15.30 8.16
N ARG A 358 6.26 16.59 8.39
CA ARG A 358 6.71 17.50 7.33
C ARG A 358 8.11 17.14 6.84
N GLU A 359 9.00 16.76 7.74
CA GLU A 359 10.37 16.40 7.38
C GLU A 359 10.42 15.07 6.59
N VAL A 360 9.63 14.07 7.01
CA VAL A 360 9.55 12.80 6.27
C VAL A 360 8.90 12.97 4.89
N LEU A 361 7.97 13.91 4.73
CA LEU A 361 7.41 14.26 3.41
C LEU A 361 8.48 14.79 2.45
N ARG A 362 9.45 15.56 2.97
CA ARG A 362 10.56 16.14 2.20
C ARG A 362 11.71 15.17 1.91
N PHE A 363 11.76 14.04 2.61
CA PHE A 363 12.88 13.10 2.51
C PHE A 363 13.18 12.66 1.08
N PRO A 364 12.21 12.19 0.24
CA PRO A 364 12.53 11.76 -1.11
C PRO A 364 13.08 12.88 -2.00
N LEU A 365 12.56 14.12 -1.86
CA LEU A 365 13.09 15.28 -2.56
C LEU A 365 14.56 15.54 -2.17
N ARG A 366 14.91 15.37 -0.90
CA ARG A 366 16.29 15.54 -0.41
C ARG A 366 17.24 14.47 -0.91
N MET A 367 16.72 13.28 -1.19
CA MET A 367 17.48 12.14 -1.72
C MET A 367 17.56 12.14 -3.26
N GLN A 368 16.82 13.00 -3.95
CA GLN A 368 16.85 13.09 -5.40
C GLN A 368 18.18 13.70 -5.88
N LEU A 369 18.84 13.06 -6.82
CA LEU A 369 20.06 13.55 -7.46
C LEU A 369 19.72 14.36 -8.70
N ASP A 370 18.96 13.79 -9.63
CA ASP A 370 18.45 14.42 -10.84
C ASP A 370 17.33 13.57 -11.46
N ALA A 371 16.35 14.18 -12.10
CA ALA A 371 15.26 13.51 -12.79
C ALA A 371 14.68 12.33 -11.98
N ASP A 372 14.93 11.09 -12.41
CA ASP A 372 14.52 9.84 -11.76
C ASP A 372 15.64 9.19 -10.91
N TRP A 373 16.80 9.84 -10.77
CA TRP A 373 17.93 9.36 -9.99
C TRP A 373 17.88 9.80 -8.52
N TYR A 374 18.10 8.85 -7.63
CA TYR A 374 18.09 9.03 -6.19
C TYR A 374 19.34 8.41 -5.55
N VAL A 375 19.71 8.91 -4.38
CA VAL A 375 20.72 8.23 -3.56
C VAL A 375 20.17 6.86 -3.18
N ASN A 376 20.87 5.80 -3.57
CA ASN A 376 20.46 4.43 -3.27
C ASN A 376 21.18 3.93 -2.01
N VAL A 377 20.46 3.96 -0.90
CA VAL A 377 20.88 3.38 0.37
C VAL A 377 19.96 2.23 0.72
N ALA A 378 20.45 1.25 1.46
CA ALA A 378 19.71 0.06 1.87
C ALA A 378 18.96 -0.58 0.68
N ASP A 379 17.65 -0.73 0.77
CA ASP A 379 16.80 -1.28 -0.29
C ASP A 379 16.31 -0.22 -1.30
N GLY A 380 16.86 0.99 -1.22
CA GLY A 380 16.53 2.09 -2.12
C GLY A 380 17.00 1.83 -3.55
N TRP A 381 16.18 2.16 -4.52
CA TRP A 381 16.58 2.10 -5.93
C TRP A 381 17.35 3.34 -6.34
N ALA A 382 18.36 3.17 -7.21
CA ALA A 382 19.05 4.31 -7.80
C ALA A 382 18.14 5.11 -8.75
N ARG A 383 17.14 4.47 -9.34
CA ARG A 383 16.15 5.10 -10.22
C ARG A 383 14.75 4.79 -9.75
N SER A 384 13.97 5.84 -9.50
CA SER A 384 12.55 5.68 -9.16
C SER A 384 11.73 5.31 -10.39
N SER A 385 10.76 4.42 -10.20
CA SER A 385 9.70 4.21 -11.18
C SER A 385 8.84 5.47 -11.32
N GLY A 386 8.56 5.90 -12.54
CA GLY A 386 7.59 6.97 -12.79
C GLY A 386 6.14 6.60 -12.43
N ARG A 387 5.90 5.36 -12.01
CA ARG A 387 4.57 4.79 -11.69
C ARG A 387 4.25 4.83 -10.18
N GLN A 388 4.90 5.70 -9.43
CA GLN A 388 4.63 5.88 -8.01
C GLN A 388 3.31 6.65 -7.76
N PRO A 389 2.73 6.54 -6.56
CA PRO A 389 1.52 7.29 -6.19
C PRO A 389 1.82 8.76 -5.86
N TRP A 390 2.29 9.51 -6.88
CA TRP A 390 2.74 10.90 -6.77
C TRP A 390 1.69 11.88 -6.25
N GLN A 391 0.41 11.56 -6.38
CA GLN A 391 -0.68 12.36 -5.81
C GLN A 391 -0.61 12.46 -4.28
N VAL A 392 0.01 11.49 -3.58
CA VAL A 392 0.13 11.52 -2.12
C VAL A 392 1.00 12.69 -1.65
N PRO A 393 2.29 12.78 -2.03
CA PRO A 393 3.11 13.93 -1.66
C PRO A 393 2.60 15.24 -2.27
N PHE A 394 2.00 15.23 -3.47
CA PHE A 394 1.42 16.41 -4.09
C PHE A 394 0.34 17.04 -3.21
N ARG A 395 -0.63 16.24 -2.72
CA ARG A 395 -1.72 16.71 -1.86
C ARG A 395 -1.21 17.26 -0.53
N TRP A 396 -0.28 16.57 0.11
CA TRP A 396 0.30 17.01 1.37
C TRP A 396 1.15 18.27 1.19
N GLY A 397 1.92 18.36 0.10
CA GLY A 397 2.65 19.57 -0.26
C GLY A 397 1.73 20.78 -0.45
N ARG A 398 0.63 20.62 -1.18
CA ARG A 398 -0.40 21.66 -1.34
C ARG A 398 -1.04 22.07 -0.02
N ARG A 399 -1.41 21.10 0.81
CA ARG A 399 -2.02 21.34 2.11
C ARG A 399 -1.13 22.21 3.03
N TRP A 400 0.18 22.04 2.92
CA TRP A 400 1.14 22.80 3.75
C TRP A 400 1.76 24.00 3.04
N GLY A 401 1.42 24.26 1.79
CA GLY A 401 2.05 25.32 0.99
C GLY A 401 3.54 25.06 0.77
N ASP A 402 3.94 23.78 0.64
CA ASP A 402 5.33 23.38 0.38
C ASP A 402 5.55 23.25 -1.13
N ASP A 403 5.86 24.38 -1.77
CA ASP A 403 6.04 24.47 -3.23
C ASP A 403 7.16 23.55 -3.73
N ALA A 404 8.16 23.27 -2.91
CA ALA A 404 9.25 22.37 -3.27
C ALA A 404 8.78 20.92 -3.40
N VAL A 405 7.96 20.45 -2.45
CA VAL A 405 7.35 19.12 -2.51
C VAL A 405 6.33 19.04 -3.65
N VAL A 406 5.51 20.08 -3.85
CA VAL A 406 4.55 20.16 -4.96
C VAL A 406 5.27 20.06 -6.31
N ALA A 407 6.37 20.79 -6.50
CA ALA A 407 7.17 20.74 -7.72
C ALA A 407 7.83 19.36 -7.90
N TRP A 408 8.35 18.77 -6.84
CA TRP A 408 8.93 17.44 -6.88
C TRP A 408 7.88 16.38 -7.27
N ALA A 409 6.73 16.37 -6.62
CA ALA A 409 5.68 15.41 -6.87
C ALA A 409 5.10 15.55 -8.29
N SER A 410 4.82 16.80 -8.75
CA SER A 410 4.33 17.05 -10.10
C SER A 410 5.36 16.71 -11.19
N GLY A 411 6.66 16.75 -10.86
CA GLY A 411 7.75 16.29 -11.73
C GLY A 411 7.68 14.79 -12.08
N GLY A 412 6.98 13.99 -11.26
CA GLY A 412 6.70 12.58 -11.55
C GLY A 412 5.69 12.36 -12.67
N ARG A 413 4.94 13.40 -13.06
CA ARG A 413 4.00 13.34 -14.18
C ARG A 413 4.68 13.45 -15.54
N ARG A 414 4.16 12.70 -16.51
CA ARG A 414 4.59 12.79 -17.91
C ARG A 414 3.54 13.57 -18.69
N PRO A 415 3.91 14.63 -19.42
CA PRO A 415 2.97 15.36 -20.28
C PRO A 415 2.23 14.40 -21.24
N GLY A 416 0.89 14.47 -21.26
CA GLY A 416 0.05 13.62 -22.10
C GLY A 416 0.04 12.11 -21.74
N GLY A 417 0.68 11.72 -20.66
CA GLY A 417 0.66 10.35 -20.15
C GLY A 417 -0.33 10.14 -19.01
N PRO A 418 -0.56 8.89 -18.59
CA PRO A 418 -1.43 8.56 -17.48
C PRO A 418 -1.05 9.31 -16.19
N VAL A 419 -2.07 9.73 -15.43
CA VAL A 419 -1.90 10.42 -14.14
C VAL A 419 -1.85 9.46 -12.96
N ALA A 420 -2.29 8.21 -13.17
CA ALA A 420 -2.32 7.18 -12.16
C ALA A 420 -2.04 5.80 -12.75
N PHE A 421 -1.61 4.86 -11.91
CA PHE A 421 -1.20 3.53 -12.33
C PHE A 421 -1.77 2.46 -11.39
N PRO A 422 -2.15 1.26 -11.92
CA PRO A 422 -2.65 0.16 -11.10
C PRO A 422 -1.64 -0.38 -10.08
N ASP A 423 -0.35 -0.21 -10.33
CA ASP A 423 0.75 -0.77 -9.51
C ASP A 423 0.69 -0.37 -8.02
N GLY A 424 0.05 0.74 -7.70
CA GLY A 424 -0.18 1.19 -6.32
C GLY A 424 -1.40 0.55 -5.63
N GLY A 425 -2.13 -0.33 -6.33
CA GLY A 425 -3.38 -0.92 -5.87
C GLY A 425 -4.61 -0.05 -6.11
N LEU A 426 -5.79 -0.68 -6.05
CA LEU A 426 -7.07 -0.04 -6.33
C LEU A 426 -7.35 1.21 -5.48
N PRO A 427 -7.09 1.20 -4.15
CA PRO A 427 -7.34 2.38 -3.31
C PRO A 427 -6.59 3.63 -3.77
N ARG A 428 -5.30 3.50 -4.08
CA ARG A 428 -4.47 4.60 -4.55
C ARG A 428 -4.87 5.07 -5.95
N LEU A 429 -5.21 4.12 -6.82
CA LEU A 429 -5.63 4.40 -8.18
C LEU A 429 -6.93 5.21 -8.21
N VAL A 430 -7.99 4.77 -7.51
CA VAL A 430 -9.28 5.49 -7.49
C VAL A 430 -9.14 6.86 -6.85
N ARG A 431 -8.35 7.00 -5.79
CA ARG A 431 -8.07 8.30 -5.16
C ARG A 431 -7.31 9.25 -6.09
N ALA A 432 -6.40 8.74 -6.92
CA ALA A 432 -5.68 9.55 -7.90
C ALA A 432 -6.57 9.97 -9.07
N LEU A 433 -7.45 9.09 -9.53
CA LEU A 433 -8.44 9.39 -10.59
C LEU A 433 -9.46 10.44 -10.16
N ALA A 434 -9.86 10.42 -8.89
CA ALA A 434 -10.82 11.38 -8.32
C ALA A 434 -10.19 12.74 -7.96
N ASP A 435 -8.85 12.86 -7.96
CA ASP A 435 -8.15 14.07 -7.55
C ASP A 435 -7.97 15.03 -8.74
N THR A 436 -8.87 15.99 -8.87
CA THR A 436 -8.85 16.99 -9.95
C THR A 436 -7.62 17.90 -9.89
N ASP A 437 -7.16 18.27 -8.70
CA ASP A 437 -5.94 19.05 -8.52
C ASP A 437 -4.71 18.31 -9.03
N TRP A 438 -4.65 17.00 -8.77
CA TRP A 438 -3.58 16.14 -9.28
C TRP A 438 -3.70 15.94 -10.79
N ARG A 439 -4.90 15.70 -11.31
CA ARG A 439 -5.15 15.59 -12.74
C ARG A 439 -4.63 16.81 -13.50
N ASP A 440 -4.92 18.00 -12.98
CA ASP A 440 -4.61 19.29 -13.63
C ASP A 440 -3.21 19.82 -13.27
N ALA A 441 -2.47 19.10 -12.42
CA ALA A 441 -1.12 19.48 -12.02
C ALA A 441 -0.17 19.57 -13.22
N VAL A 442 0.54 20.69 -13.32
CA VAL A 442 1.55 20.90 -14.36
C VAL A 442 2.90 20.37 -13.87
N PRO A 443 3.58 19.51 -14.64
CA PRO A 443 4.92 19.05 -14.29
C PRO A 443 5.89 20.19 -14.04
N ALA A 444 6.58 20.16 -12.91
CA ALA A 444 7.56 21.15 -12.52
C ALA A 444 8.91 20.50 -12.17
N ARG A 445 9.97 21.28 -12.26
CA ARG A 445 11.27 20.83 -11.74
C ARG A 445 11.38 21.18 -10.27
N PRO A 446 11.77 20.23 -9.41
CA PRO A 446 11.98 20.52 -8.01
C PRO A 446 13.18 21.46 -7.81
N PRO A 447 13.12 22.34 -6.79
CA PRO A 447 14.24 23.18 -6.43
C PRO A 447 15.27 22.34 -5.65
N LEU A 448 16.12 21.59 -6.37
CA LEU A 448 17.14 20.76 -5.74
C LEU A 448 18.13 21.67 -4.98
N PRO A 449 18.28 21.55 -3.65
CA PRO A 449 19.18 22.41 -2.87
C PRO A 449 20.64 22.12 -3.22
N ALA A 450 21.52 23.13 -3.11
CA ALA A 450 22.96 22.93 -3.35
C ALA A 450 23.59 21.94 -2.39
N ARG A 451 23.09 21.86 -1.16
CA ARG A 451 23.52 20.90 -0.13
C ARG A 451 22.36 20.41 0.68
N THR A 452 22.34 19.11 0.95
CA THR A 452 21.42 18.45 1.89
C THR A 452 22.24 17.53 2.77
N TRP A 453 22.08 17.65 4.08
CA TRP A 453 22.66 16.74 5.06
C TRP A 453 21.55 16.07 5.86
N LEU A 454 21.56 14.76 5.89
CA LEU A 454 20.64 13.92 6.68
C LEU A 454 21.46 13.19 7.74
N PRO A 455 21.53 13.75 8.95
CA PRO A 455 22.42 13.26 10.00
C PRO A 455 22.06 11.86 10.50
N SER A 456 20.78 11.49 10.51
CA SER A 456 20.33 10.20 11.04
C SER A 456 20.80 9.01 10.18
N VAL A 457 20.91 9.20 8.86
CA VAL A 457 21.40 8.20 7.90
C VAL A 457 22.78 8.54 7.33
N GLN A 458 23.40 9.64 7.79
CA GLN A 458 24.74 10.12 7.39
C GLN A 458 24.88 10.31 5.87
N VAL A 459 23.85 10.80 5.22
CA VAL A 459 23.85 11.07 3.78
C VAL A 459 24.04 12.57 3.52
N LEU A 460 25.09 12.91 2.76
CA LEU A 460 25.31 14.25 2.20
C LEU A 460 25.08 14.22 0.70
N VAL A 461 24.13 15.03 0.24
CA VAL A 461 23.99 15.36 -1.20
C VAL A 461 24.54 16.76 -1.41
N ALA A 462 25.58 16.89 -2.25
CA ALA A 462 26.17 18.18 -2.60
C ALA A 462 26.09 18.38 -4.11
N ARG A 463 25.86 19.62 -4.57
CA ARG A 463 25.78 20.00 -5.97
C ARG A 463 26.65 21.22 -6.23
N ALA A 464 27.16 21.37 -7.45
CA ALA A 464 27.92 22.55 -7.86
C ALA A 464 27.10 23.85 -7.63
N ARG A 465 25.79 23.80 -7.85
CA ARG A 465 24.82 24.87 -7.55
C ARG A 465 23.42 24.31 -7.35
N ALA A 466 22.55 25.05 -6.69
CA ALA A 466 21.15 24.68 -6.58
C ALA A 466 20.51 24.46 -7.96
N GLY A 467 19.70 23.40 -8.09
CA GLY A 467 19.02 23.00 -9.34
C GLY A 467 19.92 22.35 -10.39
N SER A 468 21.23 22.19 -10.13
CA SER A 468 22.15 21.47 -11.04
C SER A 468 22.17 19.98 -10.74
N PRO A 469 22.22 19.09 -11.75
CA PRO A 469 22.50 17.68 -11.57
C PRO A 469 24.00 17.40 -11.31
N GLU A 470 24.88 18.39 -11.53
CA GLU A 470 26.32 18.28 -11.34
C GLU A 470 26.66 18.35 -9.84
N GLY A 471 27.32 17.32 -9.32
CA GLY A 471 27.77 17.18 -7.94
C GLY A 471 29.28 17.13 -7.80
#